data_7dab6e28f2eb137241dfdf9d59a1ec15
#
_entry.id   7dab6e28f2eb137241dfdf9d59a1ec15
#
_cell.length_a   1.000
_cell.length_b   1.000
_cell.length_c   1.000
_cell.angle_alpha   90.00
_cell.angle_beta   90.00
_cell.angle_gamma   90.00
#
_symmetry.space_group_name_H-M   'P 1'
#
loop_
_entity.id
_entity.type
_entity.pdbx_description
1 polymer ?
#
loop_
_entity_poly.entity_id
_entity_poly.type
_entity_poly.pdbx_seq_one_letter_code
_entity_poly.pdbx_strand_id
1 'polypeptide(L)'
;MLTMRQIEAFHAVVSIGSMTGAAKYLERTQSAVSRLILELEQATGLTLFQRSGTRIRATEDAMLLYEEVRRSFIGLRSIEDKVREIASGAGRRRITVGATPALASGIVPRAIARMDADITTTLTAMTSESVCHAVADGGIDLGLATLPLEHENVHLHWIGEAPCVAVLSEHDPLAGEAIISLKHLYNRQVLTVANPFRLRGVVDAALKSSGVSTQARLETNTSLTAVLAARENLGIALVEPVTAYGIPVQGTVVRPLAEIIPWVWSVLTPVFRPLNIEVERLIESIGQLAQDLIPGFSRHPPEDLETLQKRLFRAGTEDKALGSK
;
A
#
# COMPACT_ATOMS: atom_id res chain seq x y z
N MET A 1 25.80 22.51 -6.74
CA MET A 1 24.43 22.55 -6.15
C MET A 1 23.45 22.14 -7.23
N LEU A 2 22.52 21.24 -6.94
CA LEU A 2 21.51 20.80 -7.88
C LEU A 2 20.47 21.90 -8.15
N THR A 3 20.03 22.02 -9.40
CA THR A 3 19.00 22.99 -9.79
C THR A 3 17.70 22.28 -10.16
N MET A 4 16.55 22.93 -9.95
CA MET A 4 15.24 22.40 -10.31
C MET A 4 15.16 22.03 -11.80
N ARG A 5 15.78 22.82 -12.68
CA ARG A 5 15.82 22.55 -14.13
C ARG A 5 16.54 21.26 -14.49
N GLN A 6 17.62 20.93 -13.77
CA GLN A 6 18.34 19.66 -13.97
C GLN A 6 17.48 18.47 -13.52
N ILE A 7 16.80 18.61 -12.38
CA ILE A 7 15.91 17.58 -11.83
C ILE A 7 14.69 17.36 -12.74
N GLU A 8 14.09 18.42 -13.29
CA GLU A 8 13.00 18.33 -14.27
C GLU A 8 13.44 17.60 -15.55
N ALA A 9 14.62 17.97 -16.08
CA ALA A 9 15.17 17.31 -17.27
C ALA A 9 15.43 15.81 -17.01
N PHE A 10 15.99 15.48 -15.87
CA PHE A 10 16.24 14.10 -15.45
C PHE A 10 14.95 13.30 -15.33
N HIS A 11 13.97 13.83 -14.60
CA HIS A 11 12.64 13.21 -14.45
C HIS A 11 12.00 12.94 -15.81
N ALA A 12 11.99 13.93 -16.71
CA ALA A 12 11.39 13.77 -18.03
C ALA A 12 12.12 12.71 -18.87
N VAL A 13 13.46 12.67 -18.85
CA VAL A 13 14.24 11.69 -19.61
C VAL A 13 14.02 10.26 -19.13
N VAL A 14 13.97 10.04 -17.82
CA VAL A 14 13.68 8.70 -17.27
C VAL A 14 12.24 8.28 -17.56
N SER A 15 11.26 9.16 -17.35
CA SER A 15 9.83 8.85 -17.55
C SER A 15 9.49 8.54 -19.01
N ILE A 16 10.11 9.24 -19.96
CA ILE A 16 9.80 9.14 -21.40
C ILE A 16 10.73 8.15 -22.12
N GLY A 17 11.91 7.86 -21.54
CA GLY A 17 12.88 6.94 -22.10
C GLY A 17 13.67 7.50 -23.30
N SER A 18 13.58 8.82 -23.58
CA SER A 18 14.35 9.43 -24.67
C SER A 18 14.63 10.91 -24.46
N MET A 19 15.85 11.37 -24.83
CA MET A 19 16.24 12.79 -24.77
C MET A 19 15.36 13.68 -25.66
N THR A 20 15.03 13.21 -26.85
CA THR A 20 14.20 13.95 -27.82
C THR A 20 12.76 14.07 -27.34
N GLY A 21 12.19 12.98 -26.78
CA GLY A 21 10.87 12.99 -26.20
C GLY A 21 10.77 13.92 -24.97
N ALA A 22 11.79 13.86 -24.10
CA ALA A 22 11.88 14.76 -22.95
C ALA A 22 12.02 16.23 -23.37
N ALA A 23 12.80 16.51 -24.40
CA ALA A 23 12.95 17.86 -24.94
C ALA A 23 11.63 18.42 -25.46
N LYS A 24 10.87 17.60 -26.20
CA LYS A 24 9.53 17.96 -26.69
C LYS A 24 8.55 18.20 -25.51
N TYR A 25 8.57 17.35 -24.51
CA TYR A 25 7.72 17.46 -23.32
C TYR A 25 8.00 18.74 -22.53
N LEU A 26 9.29 19.11 -22.40
CA LEU A 26 9.74 20.29 -21.66
C LEU A 26 9.77 21.58 -22.52
N GLU A 27 9.30 21.51 -23.76
CA GLU A 27 9.35 22.64 -24.72
C GLU A 27 10.76 23.24 -24.88
N ARG A 28 11.78 22.36 -24.93
CA ARG A 28 13.19 22.70 -25.04
C ARG A 28 13.85 22.00 -26.24
N THR A 29 15.07 22.41 -26.57
CA THR A 29 15.89 21.69 -27.55
C THR A 29 16.52 20.44 -26.92
N GLN A 30 16.74 19.41 -27.75
CA GLN A 30 17.40 18.18 -27.27
C GLN A 30 18.80 18.45 -26.71
N SER A 31 19.54 19.41 -27.31
CA SER A 31 20.86 19.83 -26.84
C SER A 31 20.78 20.49 -25.45
N ALA A 32 19.75 21.28 -25.18
CA ALA A 32 19.56 21.89 -23.86
C ALA A 32 19.26 20.81 -22.79
N VAL A 33 18.40 19.83 -23.10
CA VAL A 33 18.12 18.71 -22.17
C VAL A 33 19.39 17.88 -21.93
N SER A 34 20.12 17.53 -22.99
CA SER A 34 21.39 16.78 -22.86
C SER A 34 22.42 17.52 -22.01
N ARG A 35 22.50 18.84 -22.14
CA ARG A 35 23.39 19.67 -21.31
C ARG A 35 22.97 19.65 -19.84
N LEU A 36 21.67 19.78 -19.53
CA LEU A 36 21.16 19.72 -18.15
C LEU A 36 21.46 18.35 -17.50
N ILE A 37 21.34 17.26 -18.26
CA ILE A 37 21.71 15.92 -17.76
C ILE A 37 23.21 15.82 -17.48
N LEU A 38 24.06 16.29 -18.40
CA LEU A 38 25.49 16.27 -18.20
C LEU A 38 25.92 17.11 -16.97
N GLU A 39 25.31 18.29 -16.79
CA GLU A 39 25.55 19.14 -15.63
C GLU A 39 25.09 18.46 -14.32
N LEU A 40 23.98 17.68 -14.36
CA LEU A 40 23.51 16.90 -13.22
C LEU A 40 24.49 15.79 -12.87
N GLU A 41 24.97 15.01 -13.87
CA GLU A 41 25.97 13.96 -13.68
C GLU A 41 27.27 14.52 -13.10
N GLN A 42 27.72 15.67 -13.61
CA GLN A 42 28.90 16.36 -13.06
C GLN A 42 28.69 16.84 -11.61
N ALA A 43 27.53 17.38 -11.30
CA ALA A 43 27.22 17.90 -9.97
C ALA A 43 27.05 16.80 -8.91
N THR A 44 26.63 15.60 -9.32
CA THR A 44 26.41 14.44 -8.42
C THR A 44 27.60 13.48 -8.41
N GLY A 45 28.46 13.50 -9.44
CA GLY A 45 29.50 12.50 -9.65
C GLY A 45 28.95 11.13 -10.10
N LEU A 46 27.65 11.03 -10.42
CA LEU A 46 27.00 9.80 -10.85
C LEU A 46 26.91 9.72 -12.37
N THR A 47 27.03 8.52 -12.92
CA THR A 47 26.66 8.24 -14.32
C THR A 47 25.21 7.80 -14.33
N LEU A 48 24.29 8.67 -14.78
CA LEU A 48 22.85 8.41 -14.73
C LEU A 48 22.35 7.73 -16.00
N PHE A 49 23.02 7.94 -17.14
CA PHE A 49 22.60 7.36 -18.41
C PHE A 49 23.76 6.71 -19.16
N GLN A 50 23.45 5.60 -19.81
CA GLN A 50 24.36 4.89 -20.72
C GLN A 50 23.75 4.85 -22.11
N ARG A 51 24.64 4.98 -23.13
CA ARG A 51 24.24 4.84 -24.53
C ARG A 51 24.29 3.36 -24.95
N SER A 52 23.18 2.85 -25.47
CA SER A 52 23.13 1.54 -26.11
C SER A 52 22.68 1.73 -27.56
N GLY A 53 23.64 1.91 -28.45
CA GLY A 53 23.37 2.29 -29.83
C GLY A 53 22.71 3.68 -29.94
N THR A 54 21.55 3.75 -30.55
CA THR A 54 20.75 4.99 -30.69
C THR A 54 19.83 5.25 -29.48
N ARG A 55 19.75 4.33 -28.50
CA ARG A 55 18.91 4.43 -27.33
C ARG A 55 19.70 4.84 -26.11
N ILE A 56 19.02 5.56 -25.21
CA ILE A 56 19.55 5.89 -23.90
C ILE A 56 18.90 4.96 -22.85
N ARG A 57 19.70 4.46 -21.91
CA ARG A 57 19.24 3.64 -20.79
C ARG A 57 19.65 4.30 -19.48
N ALA A 58 18.70 4.35 -18.54
CA ALA A 58 18.99 4.75 -17.17
C ALA A 58 19.84 3.66 -16.48
N THR A 59 20.81 4.09 -15.67
CA THR A 59 21.60 3.21 -14.80
C THR A 59 20.82 2.84 -13.54
N GLU A 60 21.38 1.96 -12.72
CA GLU A 60 20.82 1.63 -11.42
C GLU A 60 20.79 2.85 -10.50
N ASP A 61 21.90 3.64 -10.47
CA ASP A 61 21.97 4.89 -9.73
C ASP A 61 20.91 5.91 -10.18
N ALA A 62 20.63 5.97 -11.50
CA ALA A 62 19.57 6.81 -12.03
C ALA A 62 18.19 6.36 -11.51
N MET A 63 17.93 5.07 -11.41
CA MET A 63 16.65 4.58 -10.92
C MET A 63 16.48 4.86 -9.43
N LEU A 64 17.52 4.72 -8.63
CA LEU A 64 17.53 5.11 -7.22
C LEU A 64 17.25 6.61 -7.04
N LEU A 65 17.98 7.46 -7.79
CA LEU A 65 17.76 8.91 -7.77
C LEU A 65 16.35 9.27 -8.27
N TYR A 66 15.84 8.56 -9.27
CA TYR A 66 14.50 8.81 -9.84
C TYR A 66 13.39 8.63 -8.82
N GLU A 67 13.49 7.64 -7.94
CA GLU A 67 12.49 7.44 -6.89
C GLU A 67 12.41 8.64 -5.92
N GLU A 68 13.54 9.24 -5.55
CA GLU A 68 13.57 10.47 -4.73
C GLU A 68 13.00 11.67 -5.49
N VAL A 69 13.43 11.83 -6.75
CA VAL A 69 12.95 12.92 -7.61
C VAL A 69 11.43 12.81 -7.82
N ARG A 70 10.92 11.63 -8.10
CA ARG A 70 9.48 11.38 -8.27
C ARG A 70 8.68 11.81 -7.02
N ARG A 71 9.19 11.50 -5.83
CA ARG A 71 8.59 11.93 -4.55
C ARG A 71 8.52 13.46 -4.45
N SER A 72 9.61 14.14 -4.79
CA SER A 72 9.67 15.61 -4.77
C SER A 72 8.65 16.26 -5.73
N PHE A 73 8.44 15.66 -6.91
CA PHE A 73 7.44 16.15 -7.87
C PHE A 73 6.00 15.95 -7.41
N ILE A 74 5.71 14.92 -6.61
CA ILE A 74 4.39 14.75 -5.98
C ILE A 74 4.12 15.92 -5.03
N GLY A 75 5.11 16.32 -4.22
CA GLY A 75 5.00 17.49 -3.35
C GLY A 75 4.77 18.81 -4.11
N LEU A 76 5.47 18.99 -5.22
CA LEU A 76 5.31 20.20 -6.07
C LEU A 76 3.89 20.30 -6.65
N ARG A 77 3.34 19.20 -7.17
CA ARG A 77 1.95 19.14 -7.65
C ARG A 77 0.94 19.44 -6.55
N SER A 78 1.19 18.97 -5.33
CA SER A 78 0.34 19.28 -4.17
C SER A 78 0.32 20.79 -3.88
N ILE A 79 1.45 21.48 -4.04
CA ILE A 79 1.53 22.96 -3.91
C ILE A 79 0.72 23.64 -5.02
N GLU A 80 0.84 23.21 -6.27
CA GLU A 80 0.07 23.78 -7.40
C GLU A 80 -1.43 23.58 -7.22
N ASP A 81 -1.85 22.40 -6.74
CA ASP A 81 -3.24 22.08 -6.45
C ASP A 81 -3.76 22.98 -5.32
N LYS A 82 -2.94 23.21 -4.28
CA LYS A 82 -3.28 24.10 -3.16
C LYS A 82 -3.40 25.58 -3.59
N VAL A 83 -2.50 26.04 -4.45
CA VAL A 83 -2.58 27.39 -5.04
C VAL A 83 -3.87 27.55 -5.84
N ARG A 84 -4.24 26.57 -6.66
CA ARG A 84 -5.50 26.59 -7.42
C ARG A 84 -6.73 26.58 -6.51
N GLU A 85 -6.71 25.83 -5.44
CA GLU A 85 -7.77 25.80 -4.41
C GLU A 85 -7.92 27.19 -3.76
N ILE A 86 -6.83 27.80 -3.33
CA ILE A 86 -6.83 29.15 -2.73
C ILE A 86 -7.34 30.18 -3.75
N ALA A 87 -6.86 30.14 -4.99
CA ALA A 87 -7.18 31.11 -6.03
C ALA A 87 -8.64 31.02 -6.51
N SER A 88 -9.23 29.82 -6.47
CA SER A 88 -10.62 29.62 -6.94
C SER A 88 -11.66 30.17 -5.98
N GLY A 89 -11.31 30.52 -4.74
CA GLY A 89 -12.25 30.99 -3.70
C GLY A 89 -13.40 30.00 -3.43
N ALA A 90 -13.47 28.94 -4.22
CA ALA A 90 -14.42 27.87 -4.07
C ALA A 90 -13.87 26.93 -3.00
N GLY A 91 -14.31 27.10 -1.76
CA GLY A 91 -14.03 26.20 -0.66
C GLY A 91 -14.59 24.78 -0.91
N ARG A 92 -14.23 24.15 -2.05
CA ARG A 92 -14.45 22.74 -2.24
C ARG A 92 -13.54 22.03 -1.27
N ARG A 93 -14.14 21.54 -0.22
CA ARG A 93 -13.51 20.67 0.76
C ARG A 93 -12.93 19.46 0.01
N ARG A 94 -11.60 19.42 -0.14
CA ARG A 94 -10.90 18.30 -0.79
C ARG A 94 -10.13 17.54 0.25
N ILE A 95 -10.22 16.22 0.20
CA ILE A 95 -9.44 15.29 1.02
C ILE A 95 -8.65 14.38 0.09
N THR A 96 -7.36 14.21 0.39
CA THR A 96 -6.49 13.26 -0.30
C THR A 96 -6.22 12.06 0.62
N VAL A 97 -6.56 10.86 0.16
CA VAL A 97 -6.43 9.62 0.93
C VAL A 97 -5.50 8.67 0.19
N GLY A 98 -4.48 8.18 0.89
CA GLY A 98 -3.64 7.07 0.44
C GLY A 98 -3.91 5.83 1.27
N ALA A 99 -4.10 4.68 0.64
CA ALA A 99 -4.37 3.45 1.37
C ALA A 99 -3.76 2.23 0.68
N THR A 100 -3.47 1.18 1.45
CA THR A 100 -3.11 -0.11 0.82
C THR A 100 -4.29 -0.64 0.00
N PRO A 101 -4.04 -1.44 -1.06
CA PRO A 101 -5.10 -1.86 -1.99
C PRO A 101 -6.33 -2.46 -1.32
N ALA A 102 -6.13 -3.27 -0.28
CA ALA A 102 -7.22 -3.86 0.49
C ALA A 102 -8.09 -2.81 1.20
N LEU A 103 -7.46 -1.87 1.91
CA LEU A 103 -8.15 -0.79 2.62
C LEU A 103 -8.79 0.20 1.65
N ALA A 104 -8.08 0.55 0.57
CA ALA A 104 -8.59 1.44 -0.48
C ALA A 104 -9.86 0.91 -1.14
N SER A 105 -9.97 -0.39 -1.34
CA SER A 105 -11.11 -1.00 -2.01
C SER A 105 -12.19 -1.46 -1.03
N GLY A 106 -11.81 -1.99 0.14
CA GLY A 106 -12.72 -2.69 1.03
C GLY A 106 -13.47 -1.79 2.03
N ILE A 107 -12.86 -0.67 2.47
CA ILE A 107 -13.47 0.15 3.52
C ILE A 107 -13.58 1.64 3.17
N VAL A 108 -12.56 2.24 2.55
CA VAL A 108 -12.51 3.69 2.32
C VAL A 108 -13.68 4.20 1.46
N PRO A 109 -14.10 3.56 0.36
CA PRO A 109 -15.23 4.04 -0.43
C PRO A 109 -16.55 4.08 0.36
N ARG A 110 -16.77 3.10 1.23
CA ARG A 110 -17.95 3.06 2.12
C ARG A 110 -17.92 4.15 3.18
N ALA A 111 -16.73 4.48 3.69
CA ALA A 111 -16.55 5.58 4.63
C ALA A 111 -16.82 6.93 3.96
N ILE A 112 -16.30 7.14 2.74
CA ILE A 112 -16.57 8.34 1.94
C ILE A 112 -18.06 8.49 1.65
N ALA A 113 -18.77 7.40 1.34
CA ALA A 113 -20.21 7.44 1.08
C ALA A 113 -21.07 7.89 2.29
N ARG A 114 -20.51 7.90 3.50
CA ARG A 114 -21.14 8.44 4.71
C ARG A 114 -20.83 9.92 4.95
N MET A 115 -19.99 10.52 4.13
CA MET A 115 -19.60 11.94 4.22
C MET A 115 -20.55 12.84 3.41
N ASP A 116 -20.46 14.15 3.65
CA ASP A 116 -21.22 15.13 2.90
C ASP A 116 -20.86 15.12 1.39
N ALA A 117 -21.85 15.25 0.53
CA ALA A 117 -21.70 15.12 -0.93
C ALA A 117 -20.86 16.25 -1.58
N ASP A 118 -20.62 17.35 -0.87
CA ASP A 118 -19.82 18.49 -1.34
C ASP A 118 -18.30 18.30 -1.12
N ILE A 119 -17.91 17.20 -0.46
CA ILE A 119 -16.51 16.85 -0.24
C ILE A 119 -15.97 16.06 -1.43
N THR A 120 -14.94 16.58 -2.09
CA THR A 120 -14.22 15.84 -3.13
C THR A 120 -13.10 15.04 -2.49
N THR A 121 -13.13 13.71 -2.62
CA THR A 121 -12.05 12.84 -2.13
C THR A 121 -11.24 12.28 -3.29
N THR A 122 -9.92 12.42 -3.21
CA THR A 122 -8.99 11.70 -4.08
C THR A 122 -8.44 10.50 -3.32
N LEU A 123 -8.74 9.28 -3.78
CA LEU A 123 -8.27 8.03 -3.18
C LEU A 123 -7.22 7.39 -4.08
N THR A 124 -6.04 7.09 -3.53
CA THR A 124 -4.96 6.41 -4.26
C THR A 124 -4.55 5.14 -3.53
N ALA A 125 -4.58 4.02 -4.25
CA ALA A 125 -4.04 2.75 -3.75
C ALA A 125 -2.52 2.72 -3.93
N MET A 126 -1.78 2.43 -2.85
CA MET A 126 -0.31 2.41 -2.85
C MET A 126 0.24 1.45 -1.77
N THR A 127 1.55 1.20 -1.77
CA THR A 127 2.16 0.37 -0.72
C THR A 127 2.15 1.09 0.63
N SER A 128 2.25 0.35 1.74
CA SER A 128 2.28 0.95 3.08
C SER A 128 3.43 1.94 3.24
N GLU A 129 4.60 1.64 2.70
CA GLU A 129 5.77 2.52 2.69
C GLU A 129 5.46 3.83 1.95
N SER A 130 4.86 3.73 0.77
CA SER A 130 4.44 4.89 -0.02
C SER A 130 3.36 5.71 0.69
N VAL A 131 2.42 5.06 1.41
CA VAL A 131 1.43 5.75 2.25
C VAL A 131 2.13 6.56 3.34
N CYS A 132 3.05 5.92 4.09
CA CYS A 132 3.78 6.60 5.17
C CYS A 132 4.58 7.80 4.66
N HIS A 133 5.33 7.63 3.57
CA HIS A 133 6.08 8.73 2.96
C HIS A 133 5.15 9.86 2.48
N ALA A 134 4.07 9.53 1.80
CA ALA A 134 3.13 10.55 1.30
C ALA A 134 2.43 11.31 2.44
N VAL A 135 2.14 10.66 3.57
CA VAL A 135 1.64 11.31 4.79
C VAL A 135 2.73 12.19 5.39
N ALA A 136 3.92 11.65 5.60
CA ALA A 136 5.04 12.38 6.23
C ALA A 136 5.45 13.62 5.44
N ASP A 137 5.38 13.57 4.11
CA ASP A 137 5.68 14.71 3.22
C ASP A 137 4.47 15.66 3.05
N GLY A 138 3.30 15.31 3.63
CA GLY A 138 2.06 16.09 3.49
C GLY A 138 1.45 16.06 2.08
N GLY A 139 1.83 15.09 1.27
CA GLY A 139 1.25 14.85 -0.05
C GLY A 139 -0.17 14.29 0.01
N ILE A 140 -0.55 13.67 1.14
CA ILE A 140 -1.91 13.20 1.42
C ILE A 140 -2.35 13.62 2.83
N ASP A 141 -3.64 13.79 3.02
CA ASP A 141 -4.24 14.24 4.29
C ASP A 141 -4.50 13.07 5.24
N LEU A 142 -4.77 11.88 4.70
CA LEU A 142 -5.09 10.68 5.45
C LEU A 142 -4.43 9.45 4.83
N GLY A 143 -3.71 8.70 5.63
CA GLY A 143 -3.08 7.43 5.25
C GLY A 143 -3.68 6.23 5.98
N LEU A 144 -3.91 5.12 5.26
CA LEU A 144 -4.26 3.83 5.83
C LEU A 144 -3.23 2.80 5.39
N ALA A 145 -2.45 2.27 6.34
CA ALA A 145 -1.31 1.41 6.03
C ALA A 145 -1.23 0.20 6.98
N THR A 146 -0.82 -0.95 6.44
CA THR A 146 -0.62 -2.16 7.24
C THR A 146 0.72 -2.11 7.96
N LEU A 147 0.78 -2.62 9.19
CA LEU A 147 2.02 -2.74 9.97
C LEU A 147 2.94 -3.84 9.40
N PRO A 148 4.25 -3.78 9.65
CA PRO A 148 4.95 -2.78 10.45
C PRO A 148 5.12 -1.44 9.73
N LEU A 149 5.25 -0.36 10.50
CA LEU A 149 5.48 1.00 10.02
C LEU A 149 6.61 1.64 10.83
N GLU A 150 7.50 2.32 10.14
CA GLU A 150 8.57 3.13 10.72
C GLU A 150 8.56 4.48 10.01
N HIS A 151 8.05 5.52 10.68
CA HIS A 151 8.19 6.87 10.18
C HIS A 151 8.00 7.91 11.30
N GLU A 152 8.97 8.83 11.44
CA GLU A 152 9.03 9.81 12.53
C GLU A 152 8.04 10.98 12.37
N ASN A 153 7.55 11.27 11.14
CA ASN A 153 6.76 12.44 10.82
C ASN A 153 5.27 12.14 10.56
N VAL A 154 4.75 11.05 11.09
CA VAL A 154 3.34 10.70 10.98
C VAL A 154 2.69 10.66 12.34
N HIS A 155 1.47 11.21 12.44
CA HIS A 155 0.62 11.06 13.60
C HIS A 155 -0.25 9.82 13.42
N LEU A 156 -0.14 8.86 14.33
CA LEU A 156 -0.94 7.64 14.34
C LEU A 156 -2.15 7.88 15.24
N HIS A 157 -3.35 7.75 14.68
CA HIS A 157 -4.61 7.97 15.41
C HIS A 157 -5.04 6.75 16.19
N TRP A 158 -5.01 5.59 15.55
CA TRP A 158 -5.34 4.31 16.15
C TRP A 158 -4.86 3.15 15.26
N ILE A 159 -4.85 1.97 15.85
CA ILE A 159 -4.46 0.72 15.18
C ILE A 159 -5.65 -0.22 15.17
N GLY A 160 -5.98 -0.75 14.00
CA GLY A 160 -6.97 -1.79 13.84
C GLY A 160 -6.31 -3.16 13.78
N GLU A 161 -6.88 -4.13 14.46
CA GLU A 161 -6.50 -5.54 14.40
C GLU A 161 -7.71 -6.40 14.10
N ALA A 162 -7.53 -7.40 13.23
CA ALA A 162 -8.55 -8.39 12.96
C ALA A 162 -7.92 -9.71 12.49
N PRO A 163 -8.58 -10.87 12.69
CA PRO A 163 -8.08 -12.13 12.18
C PRO A 163 -8.27 -12.24 10.67
N CYS A 164 -7.27 -12.78 9.96
CA CYS A 164 -7.40 -13.19 8.57
C CYS A 164 -8.46 -14.29 8.43
N VAL A 165 -8.97 -14.43 7.21
CA VAL A 165 -10.00 -15.38 6.86
C VAL A 165 -9.62 -16.21 5.65
N ALA A 166 -10.25 -17.39 5.48
CA ALA A 166 -10.22 -18.15 4.27
C ALA A 166 -11.37 -17.75 3.34
N VAL A 167 -11.07 -17.53 2.06
CA VAL A 167 -12.07 -17.33 1.01
C VAL A 167 -11.87 -18.44 -0.02
N LEU A 168 -12.95 -19.15 -0.34
CA LEU A 168 -12.94 -20.29 -1.23
C LEU A 168 -14.18 -20.28 -2.14
N SER A 169 -14.13 -21.00 -3.24
CA SER A 169 -15.28 -21.19 -4.11
C SER A 169 -16.45 -21.82 -3.33
N GLU A 170 -17.68 -21.43 -3.62
CA GLU A 170 -18.87 -22.08 -3.07
C GLU A 170 -18.97 -23.58 -3.45
N HIS A 171 -18.22 -24.01 -4.47
CA HIS A 171 -18.12 -25.40 -4.93
C HIS A 171 -16.91 -26.15 -4.31
N ASP A 172 -16.09 -25.51 -3.47
CA ASP A 172 -14.99 -26.18 -2.79
C ASP A 172 -15.54 -27.19 -1.74
N PRO A 173 -14.95 -28.38 -1.61
CA PRO A 173 -15.40 -29.34 -0.60
C PRO A 173 -15.45 -28.80 0.84
N LEU A 174 -14.62 -27.79 1.16
CA LEU A 174 -14.61 -27.15 2.48
C LEU A 174 -15.63 -26.01 2.60
N ALA A 175 -16.38 -25.69 1.54
CA ALA A 175 -17.35 -24.58 1.59
C ALA A 175 -18.47 -24.79 2.63
N GLY A 176 -18.78 -26.03 2.97
CA GLY A 176 -19.75 -26.39 4.01
C GLY A 176 -19.23 -26.29 5.46
N GLU A 177 -17.92 -26.18 5.66
CA GLU A 177 -17.34 -26.06 6.99
C GLU A 177 -17.63 -24.69 7.61
N ALA A 178 -17.97 -24.67 8.91
CA ALA A 178 -18.19 -23.41 9.62
C ALA A 178 -16.88 -22.67 9.92
N ILE A 179 -15.80 -23.41 10.16
CA ILE A 179 -14.46 -22.92 10.50
C ILE A 179 -13.43 -23.77 9.75
N ILE A 180 -12.46 -23.12 9.14
CA ILE A 180 -11.36 -23.77 8.44
C ILE A 180 -10.13 -23.83 9.35
N SER A 181 -9.68 -25.05 9.70
CA SER A 181 -8.36 -25.21 10.31
C SER A 181 -7.28 -25.19 9.23
N LEU A 182 -6.11 -24.63 9.53
CA LEU A 182 -4.96 -24.68 8.61
C LEU A 182 -4.58 -26.12 8.22
N LYS A 183 -4.85 -27.11 9.06
CA LYS A 183 -4.64 -28.54 8.74
C LYS A 183 -5.48 -29.02 7.55
N HIS A 184 -6.65 -28.41 7.31
CA HIS A 184 -7.47 -28.72 6.11
C HIS A 184 -6.80 -28.26 4.81
N LEU A 185 -5.75 -27.42 4.91
CA LEU A 185 -5.00 -26.89 3.76
C LEU A 185 -3.80 -27.76 3.37
N TYR A 186 -3.55 -28.86 4.08
CA TYR A 186 -2.44 -29.76 3.77
C TYR A 186 -2.53 -30.26 2.32
N ASN A 187 -1.46 -30.08 1.54
CA ASN A 187 -1.38 -30.36 0.11
C ASN A 187 -2.43 -29.64 -0.77
N ARG A 188 -3.10 -28.60 -0.25
CA ARG A 188 -4.03 -27.78 -1.01
C ARG A 188 -3.30 -26.60 -1.68
N GLN A 189 -3.90 -26.09 -2.74
CA GLN A 189 -3.47 -24.84 -3.37
C GLN A 189 -3.88 -23.67 -2.48
N VAL A 190 -2.91 -22.89 -2.01
CA VAL A 190 -3.16 -21.68 -1.23
C VAL A 190 -2.81 -20.46 -2.08
N LEU A 191 -3.72 -19.49 -2.12
CA LEU A 191 -3.61 -18.23 -2.85
C LEU A 191 -3.36 -17.11 -1.83
N THR A 192 -2.27 -16.39 -2.00
CA THR A 192 -1.89 -15.30 -1.07
C THR A 192 -1.13 -14.20 -1.80
N VAL A 193 -0.88 -13.10 -1.10
CA VAL A 193 -0.12 -11.98 -1.66
C VAL A 193 1.38 -12.24 -1.67
N ALA A 194 2.08 -11.71 -2.66
CA ALA A 194 3.49 -12.00 -2.90
C ALA A 194 4.46 -11.38 -1.89
N ASN A 195 4.09 -10.26 -1.22
CA ASN A 195 5.01 -9.56 -0.32
C ASN A 195 5.27 -10.35 0.98
N PRO A 196 6.48 -10.91 1.20
CA PRO A 196 6.78 -11.75 2.36
C PRO A 196 6.92 -10.98 3.67
N PHE A 197 7.07 -9.65 3.62
CA PHE A 197 7.30 -8.81 4.81
C PHE A 197 6.01 -8.37 5.52
N ARG A 198 4.84 -8.76 5.00
CA ARG A 198 3.54 -8.37 5.52
C ARG A 198 2.62 -9.57 5.67
N LEU A 199 1.40 -9.53 5.14
CA LEU A 199 0.41 -10.60 5.28
C LEU A 199 0.97 -11.98 4.91
N ARG A 200 1.76 -12.09 3.83
CA ARG A 200 2.37 -13.35 3.41
C ARG A 200 3.27 -13.95 4.50
N GLY A 201 4.11 -13.14 5.13
CA GLY A 201 5.02 -13.61 6.18
C GLY A 201 4.28 -14.19 7.39
N VAL A 202 3.18 -13.54 7.80
CA VAL A 202 2.35 -14.01 8.93
C VAL A 202 1.59 -15.29 8.57
N VAL A 203 1.07 -15.38 7.33
CA VAL A 203 0.39 -16.58 6.82
C VAL A 203 1.37 -17.75 6.73
N ASP A 204 2.54 -17.55 6.13
CA ASP A 204 3.56 -18.61 5.99
C ASP A 204 4.06 -19.12 7.36
N ALA A 205 4.25 -18.20 8.33
CA ALA A 205 4.61 -18.57 9.69
C ALA A 205 3.50 -19.43 10.36
N ALA A 206 2.24 -19.06 10.19
CA ALA A 206 1.10 -19.83 10.74
C ALA A 206 0.97 -21.22 10.09
N LEU A 207 1.13 -21.32 8.78
CA LEU A 207 1.12 -22.61 8.07
C LEU A 207 2.26 -23.50 8.56
N LYS A 208 3.47 -22.96 8.67
CA LYS A 208 4.65 -23.69 9.14
C LYS A 208 4.50 -24.17 10.59
N SER A 209 4.05 -23.30 11.51
CA SER A 209 3.82 -23.67 12.91
C SER A 209 2.75 -24.74 13.07
N SER A 210 1.79 -24.81 12.15
CA SER A 210 0.77 -25.85 12.09
C SER A 210 1.24 -27.13 11.39
N GLY A 211 2.51 -27.19 10.92
CA GLY A 211 3.06 -28.33 10.18
C GLY A 211 2.40 -28.55 8.80
N VAL A 212 1.85 -27.49 8.20
CA VAL A 212 1.09 -27.57 6.96
C VAL A 212 1.98 -27.18 5.78
N SER A 213 2.16 -28.12 4.85
CA SER A 213 2.76 -27.86 3.55
C SER A 213 1.66 -27.55 2.54
N THR A 214 1.79 -26.45 1.84
CA THR A 214 0.86 -25.99 0.80
C THR A 214 1.58 -25.88 -0.54
N GLN A 215 0.78 -25.83 -1.62
CA GLN A 215 1.30 -25.57 -2.95
C GLN A 215 0.83 -24.18 -3.40
N ALA A 216 1.75 -23.39 -3.95
CA ALA A 216 1.40 -22.10 -4.55
C ALA A 216 1.12 -22.30 -6.04
N ARG A 217 -0.12 -22.03 -6.47
CA ARG A 217 -0.49 -22.00 -7.89
C ARG A 217 -0.49 -20.60 -8.50
N LEU A 218 -0.77 -19.60 -7.66
CA LEU A 218 -0.82 -18.20 -8.05
C LEU A 218 -0.23 -17.35 -6.94
N GLU A 219 0.69 -16.49 -7.30
CA GLU A 219 1.14 -15.37 -6.47
C GLU A 219 0.65 -14.05 -7.09
N THR A 220 0.11 -13.18 -6.25
CA THR A 220 -0.47 -11.89 -6.68
C THR A 220 -0.06 -10.78 -5.73
N ASN A 221 -0.19 -9.54 -6.17
CA ASN A 221 0.11 -8.37 -5.32
C ASN A 221 -1.13 -7.78 -4.63
N THR A 222 -2.33 -8.33 -4.87
CA THR A 222 -3.57 -7.89 -4.24
C THR A 222 -4.41 -9.06 -3.74
N SER A 223 -4.98 -8.93 -2.55
CA SER A 223 -5.86 -9.95 -1.97
C SER A 223 -7.14 -10.14 -2.79
N LEU A 224 -7.66 -9.08 -3.42
CA LEU A 224 -8.83 -9.19 -4.30
C LEU A 224 -8.57 -10.14 -5.48
N THR A 225 -7.38 -10.10 -6.07
CA THR A 225 -7.01 -11.04 -7.15
C THR A 225 -6.98 -12.48 -6.62
N ALA A 226 -6.49 -12.71 -5.40
CA ALA A 226 -6.52 -14.04 -4.78
C ALA A 226 -7.97 -14.52 -4.55
N VAL A 227 -8.86 -13.63 -4.10
CA VAL A 227 -10.30 -13.94 -3.93
C VAL A 227 -10.97 -14.28 -5.27
N LEU A 228 -10.68 -13.51 -6.33
CA LEU A 228 -11.20 -13.81 -7.67
C LEU A 228 -10.68 -15.15 -8.21
N ALA A 229 -9.41 -15.48 -7.94
CA ALA A 229 -8.85 -16.78 -8.29
C ALA A 229 -9.49 -17.93 -7.48
N ALA A 230 -9.83 -17.70 -6.22
CA ALA A 230 -10.56 -18.67 -5.38
C ALA A 230 -11.96 -18.93 -5.96
N ARG A 231 -12.67 -17.91 -6.44
CA ARG A 231 -13.95 -18.07 -7.16
C ARG A 231 -13.84 -19.06 -8.32
N GLU A 232 -12.75 -18.98 -9.08
CA GLU A 232 -12.48 -19.88 -10.20
C GLU A 232 -11.94 -21.26 -9.77
N ASN A 233 -12.04 -21.57 -8.46
CA ASN A 233 -11.60 -22.84 -7.86
C ASN A 233 -10.10 -23.14 -8.09
N LEU A 234 -9.26 -22.09 -8.16
CA LEU A 234 -7.81 -22.25 -8.30
C LEU A 234 -7.12 -22.58 -6.97
N GLY A 235 -7.82 -22.43 -5.85
CA GLY A 235 -7.31 -22.70 -4.50
C GLY A 235 -8.08 -21.92 -3.44
N ILE A 236 -7.56 -21.94 -2.22
CA ILE A 236 -8.14 -21.24 -1.07
C ILE A 236 -7.32 -19.98 -0.82
N ALA A 237 -7.98 -18.81 -0.80
CA ALA A 237 -7.34 -17.54 -0.53
C ALA A 237 -7.30 -17.28 0.99
N LEU A 238 -6.10 -17.06 1.53
CA LEU A 238 -5.91 -16.57 2.90
C LEU A 238 -5.66 -15.06 2.82
N VAL A 239 -6.65 -14.28 3.27
CA VAL A 239 -6.66 -12.83 3.08
C VAL A 239 -7.08 -12.08 4.35
N GLU A 240 -6.76 -10.80 4.37
CA GLU A 240 -7.30 -9.89 5.39
C GLU A 240 -8.82 -9.73 5.26
N PRO A 241 -9.54 -9.59 6.39
CA PRO A 241 -11.00 -9.61 6.41
C PRO A 241 -11.63 -8.41 5.70
N VAL A 242 -10.92 -7.27 5.60
CA VAL A 242 -11.42 -6.09 4.92
C VAL A 242 -11.67 -6.32 3.43
N THR A 243 -10.86 -7.15 2.76
CA THR A 243 -11.14 -7.57 1.38
C THR A 243 -12.32 -8.51 1.33
N ALA A 244 -12.35 -9.54 2.18
CA ALA A 244 -13.39 -10.56 2.15
C ALA A 244 -14.80 -10.02 2.45
N TYR A 245 -14.94 -9.19 3.48
CA TYR A 245 -16.23 -8.63 3.90
C TYR A 245 -16.55 -7.28 3.25
N GLY A 246 -15.52 -6.49 2.90
CA GLY A 246 -15.69 -5.20 2.24
C GLY A 246 -16.01 -5.31 0.76
N ILE A 247 -15.58 -6.38 0.10
CA ILE A 247 -15.79 -6.62 -1.34
C ILE A 247 -16.34 -8.04 -1.52
N PRO A 248 -17.61 -8.30 -1.16
CA PRO A 248 -18.20 -9.62 -1.35
C PRO A 248 -18.16 -10.03 -2.82
N VAL A 249 -17.61 -11.19 -3.11
CA VAL A 249 -17.51 -11.75 -4.47
C VAL A 249 -18.51 -12.90 -4.59
N GLN A 250 -19.46 -12.78 -5.50
CA GLN A 250 -20.44 -13.83 -5.77
C GLN A 250 -19.74 -15.13 -6.22
N GLY A 251 -20.23 -16.28 -5.77
CA GLY A 251 -19.62 -17.57 -6.05
C GLY A 251 -18.48 -17.93 -5.08
N THR A 252 -18.27 -17.13 -4.03
CA THR A 252 -17.32 -17.43 -2.96
C THR A 252 -18.01 -17.50 -1.60
N VAL A 253 -17.37 -18.23 -0.67
CA VAL A 253 -17.73 -18.24 0.74
C VAL A 253 -16.55 -17.79 1.60
N VAL A 254 -16.83 -17.04 2.64
CA VAL A 254 -15.84 -16.60 3.63
C VAL A 254 -15.97 -17.47 4.87
N ARG A 255 -14.84 -17.98 5.35
CA ARG A 255 -14.79 -18.81 6.57
C ARG A 255 -13.73 -18.29 7.53
N PRO A 256 -14.02 -18.19 8.82
CA PRO A 256 -13.01 -17.91 9.83
C PRO A 256 -12.01 -19.07 9.88
N LEU A 257 -10.77 -18.74 10.29
CA LEU A 257 -9.73 -19.73 10.56
C LEU A 257 -9.81 -20.16 12.04
N ALA A 258 -9.53 -21.44 12.30
CA ALA A 258 -9.40 -21.94 13.67
C ALA A 258 -8.15 -21.36 14.35
N GLU A 259 -7.09 -21.18 13.59
CA GLU A 259 -5.85 -20.55 14.02
C GLU A 259 -5.90 -19.04 13.74
N ILE A 260 -5.59 -18.23 14.75
CA ILE A 260 -5.62 -16.77 14.60
C ILE A 260 -4.37 -16.30 13.85
N ILE A 261 -4.57 -15.77 12.66
CA ILE A 261 -3.55 -15.08 11.89
C ILE A 261 -3.87 -13.58 11.97
N PRO A 262 -3.12 -12.79 12.75
CA PRO A 262 -3.45 -11.39 12.96
C PRO A 262 -3.11 -10.55 11.72
N TRP A 263 -4.02 -9.67 11.36
CA TRP A 263 -3.81 -8.61 10.39
C TRP A 263 -3.98 -7.27 11.08
N VAL A 264 -2.96 -6.40 10.99
CA VAL A 264 -2.88 -5.15 11.72
C VAL A 264 -2.61 -3.99 10.76
N TRP A 265 -3.32 -2.91 10.93
CA TRP A 265 -3.22 -1.71 10.12
C TRP A 265 -3.43 -0.45 10.95
N SER A 266 -3.12 0.72 10.41
CA SER A 266 -3.19 1.98 11.14
C SER A 266 -3.73 3.11 10.28
N VAL A 267 -4.21 4.14 10.96
CA VAL A 267 -4.68 5.39 10.37
C VAL A 267 -3.71 6.51 10.75
N LEU A 268 -3.21 7.20 9.73
CA LEU A 268 -2.09 8.12 9.81
C LEU A 268 -2.47 9.49 9.25
N THR A 269 -1.99 10.57 9.86
CA THR A 269 -2.04 11.94 9.32
C THR A 269 -0.68 12.64 9.48
N PRO A 270 -0.41 13.72 8.71
CA PRO A 270 0.82 14.52 8.90
C PRO A 270 0.88 15.17 10.28
N VAL A 271 2.03 15.08 10.95
CA VAL A 271 2.25 15.73 12.28
C VAL A 271 2.17 17.26 12.20
N PHE A 272 2.66 17.85 11.12
CA PHE A 272 2.84 19.31 10.98
C PHE A 272 1.59 20.04 10.47
N ARG A 273 0.49 19.34 10.22
CA ARG A 273 -0.78 19.97 9.80
C ARG A 273 -1.83 19.83 10.90
N PRO A 274 -2.58 20.91 11.21
CA PRO A 274 -3.76 20.77 12.05
C PRO A 274 -4.76 19.84 11.35
N LEU A 275 -5.38 18.97 12.14
CA LEU A 275 -6.37 18.03 11.64
C LEU A 275 -7.59 18.79 11.10
N ASN A 276 -7.95 18.54 9.85
CA ASN A 276 -9.16 19.06 9.24
C ASN A 276 -10.36 18.28 9.78
N ILE A 277 -11.45 18.97 10.12
CA ILE A 277 -12.67 18.39 10.66
C ILE A 277 -13.24 17.28 9.76
N GLU A 278 -13.10 17.39 8.45
CA GLU A 278 -13.60 16.39 7.51
C GLU A 278 -12.72 15.13 7.50
N VAL A 279 -11.40 15.30 7.70
CA VAL A 279 -10.46 14.18 7.88
C VAL A 279 -10.77 13.46 9.19
N GLU A 280 -11.03 14.21 10.26
CA GLU A 280 -11.42 13.65 11.56
C GLU A 280 -12.71 12.82 11.45
N ARG A 281 -13.75 13.35 10.78
CA ARG A 281 -14.99 12.62 10.49
C ARG A 281 -14.75 11.36 9.69
N LEU A 282 -13.86 11.40 8.69
CA LEU A 282 -13.52 10.24 7.87
C LEU A 282 -12.79 9.17 8.70
N ILE A 283 -11.87 9.58 9.58
CA ILE A 283 -11.16 8.68 10.52
C ILE A 283 -12.16 7.94 11.41
N GLU A 284 -13.13 8.66 11.99
CA GLU A 284 -14.14 8.06 12.86
C GLU A 284 -15.10 7.16 12.06
N SER A 285 -15.53 7.59 10.86
CA SER A 285 -16.34 6.78 9.95
C SER A 285 -15.66 5.46 9.58
N ILE A 286 -14.35 5.48 9.33
CA ILE A 286 -13.56 4.28 9.03
C ILE A 286 -13.52 3.35 10.25
N GLY A 287 -13.32 3.89 11.45
CA GLY A 287 -13.29 3.11 12.68
C GLY A 287 -14.62 2.42 12.96
N GLN A 288 -15.73 3.16 12.83
CA GLN A 288 -17.07 2.61 13.01
C GLN A 288 -17.39 1.55 11.94
N LEU A 289 -17.06 1.80 10.69
CA LEU A 289 -17.24 0.82 9.62
C LEU A 289 -16.44 -0.46 9.84
N ALA A 290 -15.21 -0.35 10.32
CA ALA A 290 -14.40 -1.52 10.63
C ALA A 290 -15.06 -2.37 11.73
N GLN A 291 -15.60 -1.72 12.77
CA GLN A 291 -16.33 -2.39 13.85
C GLN A 291 -17.60 -3.10 13.35
N ASP A 292 -18.35 -2.44 12.45
CA ASP A 292 -19.62 -2.97 11.93
C ASP A 292 -19.39 -4.10 10.90
N LEU A 293 -18.32 -4.01 10.12
CA LEU A 293 -18.10 -4.85 8.93
C LEU A 293 -17.23 -6.07 9.19
N ILE A 294 -16.25 -5.96 10.09
CA ILE A 294 -15.18 -6.94 10.22
C ILE A 294 -15.36 -7.75 11.51
N PRO A 295 -15.74 -9.05 11.44
CA PRO A 295 -15.82 -9.90 12.62
C PRO A 295 -14.48 -9.99 13.36
N GLY A 296 -14.52 -9.80 14.69
CA GLY A 296 -13.32 -9.86 15.53
C GLY A 296 -12.40 -8.64 15.41
N PHE A 297 -12.88 -7.54 14.83
CA PHE A 297 -12.12 -6.29 14.80
C PHE A 297 -11.93 -5.72 16.21
N SER A 298 -10.72 -5.25 16.48
CA SER A 298 -10.33 -4.52 17.69
C SER A 298 -9.61 -3.24 17.32
N ARG A 299 -9.95 -2.16 18.01
CA ARG A 299 -9.28 -0.86 17.89
C ARG A 299 -8.35 -0.66 19.09
N HIS A 300 -7.07 -0.39 18.82
CA HIS A 300 -6.04 -0.17 19.82
C HIS A 300 -5.54 1.27 19.77
N PRO A 301 -5.13 1.84 20.91
CA PRO A 301 -4.50 3.14 20.94
C PRO A 301 -3.08 3.10 20.35
N PRO A 302 -2.51 4.27 19.96
CA PRO A 302 -1.15 4.36 19.39
C PRO A 302 -0.05 3.75 20.25
N GLU A 303 -0.19 3.81 21.57
CA GLU A 303 0.76 3.30 22.55
C GLU A 303 1.00 1.79 22.44
N ASP A 304 0.04 1.06 21.90
CA ASP A 304 0.13 -0.40 21.70
C ASP A 304 0.97 -0.79 20.46
N LEU A 305 1.45 0.19 19.65
CA LEU A 305 2.15 -0.06 18.40
C LEU A 305 3.31 -1.02 18.55
N GLU A 306 4.20 -0.76 19.52
CA GLU A 306 5.40 -1.58 19.74
C GLU A 306 5.04 -3.02 20.16
N THR A 307 4.03 -3.17 20.99
CA THR A 307 3.55 -4.47 21.45
C THR A 307 2.96 -5.29 20.32
N LEU A 308 2.12 -4.65 19.48
CA LEU A 308 1.52 -5.28 18.32
C LEU A 308 2.57 -5.65 17.26
N GLN A 309 3.54 -4.78 16.99
CA GLN A 309 4.64 -5.08 16.09
C GLN A 309 5.48 -6.26 16.59
N LYS A 310 5.88 -6.26 17.84
CA LYS A 310 6.64 -7.40 18.44
C LYS A 310 5.88 -8.72 18.33
N ARG A 311 4.56 -8.71 18.49
CA ARG A 311 3.71 -9.90 18.33
C ARG A 311 3.71 -10.41 16.88
N LEU A 312 3.60 -9.51 15.89
CA LEU A 312 3.68 -9.85 14.47
C LEU A 312 5.06 -10.44 14.10
N PHE A 313 6.15 -9.88 14.64
CA PHE A 313 7.51 -10.37 14.36
C PHE A 313 7.81 -11.70 15.07
N ARG A 314 7.32 -11.93 16.28
CA ARG A 314 7.50 -13.21 16.98
C ARG A 314 6.81 -14.35 16.27
N ALA A 315 5.65 -14.14 15.70
CA ALA A 315 4.99 -15.12 14.84
C ALA A 315 5.83 -15.50 13.60
N GLY A 316 6.77 -14.61 13.17
CA GLY A 316 7.66 -14.85 12.03
C GLY A 316 9.10 -15.28 12.35
N THR A 317 9.57 -15.20 13.61
CA THR A 317 11.00 -15.33 13.96
C THR A 317 11.38 -16.46 14.93
N GLU A 318 10.44 -17.18 15.53
CA GLU A 318 10.78 -18.31 16.43
C GLU A 318 11.57 -19.45 15.76
N ASP A 319 11.81 -19.38 14.46
CA ASP A 319 12.41 -20.43 13.66
C ASP A 319 13.90 -20.23 13.28
N LYS A 320 14.49 -19.05 13.53
CA LYS A 320 15.95 -18.86 13.28
C LYS A 320 16.85 -19.42 14.38
N ALA A 321 16.29 -19.73 15.54
CA ALA A 321 17.06 -20.20 16.71
C ALA A 321 17.19 -21.75 16.80
N LEU A 322 16.42 -22.52 16.03
CA LEU A 322 16.46 -24.00 16.08
C LEU A 322 17.21 -24.65 14.90
N GLY A 323 17.74 -23.85 13.96
CA GLY A 323 18.47 -24.35 12.78
C GLY A 323 20.00 -24.38 12.89
N SER A 324 20.57 -24.09 14.05
CA SER A 324 22.03 -24.18 14.30
C SER A 324 22.32 -25.10 15.50
N LYS A 325 22.12 -26.37 15.31
CA LYS A 325 22.83 -27.44 16.05
C LYS A 325 23.04 -28.64 15.14
#